data_8117ebcf2029933d0715aa03e70b5aef
#
_entry.id   8117ebcf2029933d0715aa03e70b5aef
#
_cell.length_a   1.000
_cell.length_b   1.000
_cell.length_c   1.000
_cell.angle_alpha   90.00
_cell.angle_beta   90.00
_cell.angle_gamma   90.00
#
_symmetry.space_group_name_H-M   'P 1'
#
loop_
_entity.id
_entity.type
_entity.pdbx_description
1 polymer ?
#
loop_
_entity_poly.entity_id
_entity_poly.type
_entity_poly.pdbx_seq_one_letter_code
_entity_poly.pdbx_strand_id
1 'polypeptide(L)'
;MKEDLNSKAQYVIIPTLSVRNAVAAIEFYKNAFGAIELMGNTSPGGDVVAELSISGARFVVADEAPEYDNCSPETLGGTPIRMGLQVANPDAVAEQAISAGAIEIYPVADQDYGYRLGRIIDPFGHHWEIFKPFKASIDHNK
;
A
#
# COMPACT_ATOMS: atom_id res chain seq x y z
N MET A 1 15.48 -3.57 29.40
CA MET A 1 15.60 -3.40 28.64
C MET A 1 15.78 -3.58 28.24
N LYS A 2 15.77 -3.77 28.15
CA LYS A 2 16.00 -3.85 27.45
C LYS A 2 15.89 -3.84 26.76
N GLU A 3 15.63 -4.08 26.61
CA GLU A 3 15.61 -4.02 25.71
C GLU A 3 15.68 -3.93 25.05
N ASP A 4 15.56 -4.10 25.25
CA ASP A 4 15.75 -3.92 24.42
C ASP A 4 15.95 -3.85 23.86
N LEU A 5 15.88 -3.98 24.09
CA LEU A 5 16.15 -3.78 23.32
C LEU A 5 16.29 -3.79 22.59
N ASN A 6 16.41 -4.02 22.69
CA ASN A 6 16.53 -4.01 21.89
C ASN A 6 16.22 -3.82 21.27
N SER A 7 16.27 -3.60 21.45
CA SER A 7 15.97 -3.42 20.98
C SER A 7 15.73 -3.16 20.32
N LYS A 8 16.03 -3.12 20.40
CA LYS A 8 15.89 -2.88 19.70
C LYS A 8 15.38 -1.86 18.99
N ALA A 9 15.76 -0.78 19.05
CA ALA A 9 15.15 0.18 18.27
C ALA A 9 15.12 -0.26 16.87
N GLN A 10 14.02 -0.28 16.33
CA GLN A 10 13.87 -0.78 15.02
C GLN A 10 13.51 0.37 14.10
N TYR A 11 14.12 0.37 12.92
CA TYR A 11 13.73 1.32 11.91
C TYR A 11 12.51 0.77 11.19
N VAL A 12 11.57 1.64 10.90
CA VAL A 12 10.36 1.28 10.18
C VAL A 12 10.14 2.33 9.10
N ILE A 13 9.87 1.88 7.89
CA ILE A 13 9.55 2.79 6.81
C ILE A 13 8.05 2.85 6.70
N ILE A 14 7.48 4.04 6.79
CA ILE A 14 6.03 4.21 6.69
C ILE A 14 5.76 5.16 5.53
N PRO A 15 5.26 4.66 4.41
CA PRO A 15 4.96 5.52 3.28
C PRO A 15 3.72 6.37 3.54
N THR A 16 3.70 7.57 2.96
CA THR A 16 2.53 8.41 2.92
C THR A 16 2.06 8.49 1.47
N LEU A 17 0.82 8.11 1.24
CA LEU A 17 0.21 8.19 -0.07
C LEU A 17 -0.61 9.47 -0.14
N SER A 18 -0.16 10.41 -0.98
CA SER A 18 -0.93 11.62 -1.22
C SER A 18 -2.00 11.32 -2.25
N VAL A 19 -3.23 11.72 -1.97
CA VAL A 19 -4.38 11.44 -2.83
C VAL A 19 -5.25 12.69 -2.92
N ARG A 20 -6.08 12.77 -3.95
CA ARG A 20 -7.00 13.90 -4.09
C ARG A 20 -8.19 13.81 -3.15
N ASN A 21 -8.54 12.61 -2.71
CA ASN A 21 -9.71 12.42 -1.84
C ASN A 21 -9.38 11.35 -0.81
N ALA A 22 -8.85 11.78 0.33
CA ALA A 22 -8.40 10.85 1.35
C ALA A 22 -9.56 10.05 1.95
N VAL A 23 -10.74 10.64 2.11
CA VAL A 23 -11.89 9.93 2.65
C VAL A 23 -12.23 8.74 1.75
N ALA A 24 -12.30 8.99 0.44
CA ALA A 24 -12.60 7.91 -0.51
C ALA A 24 -11.49 6.88 -0.55
N ALA A 25 -10.23 7.32 -0.43
CA ALA A 25 -9.09 6.40 -0.45
C ALA A 25 -9.11 5.48 0.76
N ILE A 26 -9.40 6.02 1.95
CA ILE A 26 -9.50 5.23 3.16
C ILE A 26 -10.55 4.13 3.00
N GLU A 27 -11.72 4.48 2.47
CA GLU A 27 -12.77 3.50 2.22
C GLU A 27 -12.34 2.45 1.21
N PHE A 28 -11.65 2.87 0.16
CA PHE A 28 -11.14 1.92 -0.83
C PHE A 28 -10.20 0.90 -0.17
N TYR A 29 -9.23 1.37 0.62
CA TYR A 29 -8.24 0.47 1.21
C TYR A 29 -8.87 -0.47 2.24
N LYS A 30 -9.91 -0.02 2.93
CA LYS A 30 -10.68 -0.90 3.81
C LYS A 30 -11.36 -2.02 3.02
N ASN A 31 -11.98 -1.67 1.92
CA ASN A 31 -12.70 -2.64 1.10
C ASN A 31 -11.77 -3.53 0.29
N ALA A 32 -10.70 -2.97 -0.25
CA ALA A 32 -9.79 -3.71 -1.12
C ALA A 32 -8.89 -4.65 -0.35
N PHE A 33 -8.35 -4.20 0.77
CA PHE A 33 -7.29 -4.92 1.48
C PHE A 33 -7.63 -5.25 2.92
N GLY A 34 -8.80 -4.89 3.39
CA GLY A 34 -9.14 -5.09 4.80
C GLY A 34 -8.37 -4.17 5.73
N ALA A 35 -7.99 -2.99 5.25
CA ALA A 35 -7.25 -2.05 6.07
C ALA A 35 -8.11 -1.58 7.24
N ILE A 36 -7.44 -1.31 8.37
CA ILE A 36 -8.09 -0.70 9.52
C ILE A 36 -7.44 0.65 9.78
N GLU A 37 -8.23 1.58 10.27
CA GLU A 37 -7.74 2.92 10.57
C GLU A 37 -7.19 2.94 11.99
N LEU A 38 -5.91 3.31 12.13
CA LEU A 38 -5.27 3.38 13.44
C LEU A 38 -5.40 4.76 14.04
N MET A 39 -5.25 5.79 13.23
CA MET A 39 -5.36 7.18 13.65
C MET A 39 -5.92 7.99 12.50
N GLY A 40 -6.68 9.01 12.80
CA GLY A 40 -7.19 9.92 11.80
C GLY A 40 -7.26 11.32 12.34
N ASN A 41 -7.10 12.29 11.47
CA ASN A 41 -7.14 13.70 11.82
C ASN A 41 -7.65 14.50 10.65
N THR A 42 -8.48 15.50 10.95
CA THR A 42 -8.97 16.43 9.94
C THR A 42 -8.50 17.82 10.34
N SER A 43 -7.79 18.49 9.43
CA SER A 43 -7.29 19.84 9.70
C SER A 43 -8.42 20.84 9.71
N PRO A 44 -8.19 22.05 10.23
CA PRO A 44 -9.22 23.10 10.18
C PRO A 44 -9.68 23.42 8.77
N GLY A 45 -8.83 23.22 7.78
CA GLY A 45 -9.20 23.43 6.38
C GLY A 45 -9.93 22.26 5.75
N GLY A 46 -10.14 21.19 6.51
CA GLY A 46 -10.87 20.03 5.99
C GLY A 46 -10.01 18.91 5.41
N ASP A 47 -8.69 19.08 5.41
CA ASP A 47 -7.80 18.03 4.89
C ASP A 47 -7.71 16.88 5.86
N VAL A 48 -7.74 15.67 5.32
CA VAL A 48 -7.77 14.45 6.11
C VAL A 48 -6.43 13.72 5.97
N VAL A 49 -5.93 13.23 7.09
CA VAL A 49 -4.74 12.38 7.16
C VAL A 49 -5.10 11.21 8.06
N ALA A 50 -4.79 10.00 7.64
CA ALA A 50 -5.07 8.82 8.45
C ALA A 50 -3.94 7.81 8.31
N GLU A 51 -3.64 7.14 9.41
CA GLU A 51 -2.73 6.00 9.39
C GLU A 51 -3.56 4.74 9.33
N LEU A 52 -3.25 3.87 8.38
CA LEU A 52 -3.95 2.61 8.17
C LEU A 52 -3.00 1.45 8.37
N SER A 53 -3.59 0.28 8.62
CA SER A 53 -2.83 -0.96 8.73
C SER A 53 -3.51 -2.05 7.94
N ILE A 54 -2.74 -2.75 7.11
CA ILE A 54 -3.19 -3.97 6.44
C ILE A 54 -2.48 -5.12 7.15
N SER A 55 -3.17 -5.79 8.05
CA SER A 55 -2.60 -6.91 8.82
C SER A 55 -1.26 -6.54 9.47
N GLY A 56 -1.15 -5.35 10.01
CA GLY A 56 0.08 -4.88 10.66
C GLY A 56 1.00 -4.06 9.76
N ALA A 57 0.81 -4.09 8.47
CA ALA A 57 1.61 -3.25 7.56
C ALA A 57 1.01 -1.85 7.54
N ARG A 58 1.80 -0.87 7.95
CA ARG A 58 1.29 0.49 8.18
C ARG A 58 1.63 1.41 7.03
N PHE A 59 0.72 2.32 6.72
CA PHE A 59 0.95 3.39 5.77
C PHE A 59 0.00 4.53 6.09
N VAL A 60 0.30 5.70 5.57
CA VAL A 60 -0.49 6.91 5.80
C VAL A 60 -1.15 7.32 4.50
N VAL A 61 -2.40 7.77 4.59
CA VAL A 61 -3.13 8.34 3.46
C VAL A 61 -3.44 9.78 3.82
N ALA A 62 -3.14 10.70 2.91
CA ALA A 62 -3.32 12.11 3.18
C ALA A 62 -3.88 12.82 1.95
N ASP A 63 -4.79 13.77 2.17
CA ASP A 63 -5.20 14.67 1.10
C ASP A 63 -3.97 15.39 0.57
N GLU A 64 -3.87 15.53 -0.74
CA GLU A 64 -2.70 16.18 -1.32
C GLU A 64 -2.63 17.65 -0.91
N ALA A 65 -1.42 18.16 -0.86
CA ALA A 65 -1.16 19.56 -0.54
C ALA A 65 -0.04 20.06 -1.45
N PRO A 66 -0.37 20.36 -2.72
CA PRO A 66 0.66 20.72 -3.70
C PRO A 66 1.50 21.92 -3.27
N GLU A 67 0.96 22.82 -2.45
CA GLU A 67 1.71 23.97 -1.95
C GLU A 67 2.88 23.57 -1.07
N TYR A 68 2.89 22.35 -0.56
CA TYR A 68 3.99 21.79 0.22
C TYR A 68 4.70 20.67 -0.53
N ASP A 69 4.51 20.59 -1.86
CA ASP A 69 5.06 19.53 -2.69
C ASP A 69 4.51 18.14 -2.37
N ASN A 70 3.38 18.06 -1.71
CA ASN A 70 2.72 16.79 -1.42
C ASN A 70 1.65 16.55 -2.49
N CYS A 71 2.08 16.06 -3.64
CA CYS A 71 1.20 15.91 -4.80
C CYS A 71 0.73 14.48 -4.99
N SER A 72 -0.51 14.31 -5.41
CA SER A 72 -1.05 13.01 -5.75
C SER A 72 -0.54 12.57 -7.13
N PRO A 73 -0.61 11.26 -7.42
CA PRO A 73 -0.30 10.79 -8.78
C PRO A 73 -1.16 11.45 -9.85
N GLU A 74 -2.41 11.77 -9.52
CA GLU A 74 -3.30 12.43 -10.48
C GLU A 74 -2.78 13.81 -10.86
N THR A 75 -2.27 14.55 -9.89
CA THR A 75 -1.71 15.88 -10.14
C THR A 75 -0.39 15.79 -10.91
N LEU A 76 0.43 14.80 -10.59
CA LEU A 76 1.75 14.65 -11.23
C LEU A 76 1.68 13.95 -12.58
N GLY A 77 0.61 13.22 -12.85
CA GLY A 77 0.51 12.43 -14.06
C GLY A 77 1.14 11.05 -13.93
N GLY A 78 1.38 10.60 -12.72
CA GLY A 78 1.95 9.29 -12.46
C GLY A 78 2.76 9.27 -11.19
N THR A 79 3.36 8.12 -10.89
CA THR A 79 4.20 7.94 -9.72
C THR A 79 5.28 6.90 -10.02
N PRO A 80 6.51 7.12 -9.54
CA PRO A 80 7.56 6.11 -9.72
C PRO A 80 7.51 5.03 -8.64
N ILE A 81 6.71 5.19 -7.59
CA ILE A 81 6.70 4.27 -6.47
C ILE A 81 5.65 3.20 -6.68
N ARG A 82 6.01 1.98 -6.36
CA ARG A 82 5.08 0.85 -6.29
C ARG A 82 5.04 0.38 -4.85
N MET A 83 3.84 0.14 -4.35
CA MET A 83 3.66 -0.42 -3.01
C MET A 83 3.68 -1.93 -3.15
N GLY A 84 4.63 -2.59 -2.51
CA GLY A 84 4.70 -4.04 -2.52
C GLY A 84 3.93 -4.61 -1.35
N LEU A 85 2.93 -5.42 -1.62
CA LEU A 85 2.11 -6.05 -0.59
C LEU A 85 2.26 -7.56 -0.68
N GLN A 86 3.01 -8.13 0.26
CA GLN A 86 3.19 -9.57 0.31
C GLN A 86 2.03 -10.20 1.07
N VAL A 87 1.38 -11.16 0.44
CA VAL A 87 0.17 -11.79 1.00
C VAL A 87 0.23 -13.29 0.76
N ALA A 88 -0.61 -14.04 1.47
CA ALA A 88 -0.64 -15.49 1.30
C ALA A 88 -1.31 -15.91 -0.01
N ASN A 89 -2.30 -15.15 -0.46
CA ASN A 89 -3.04 -15.51 -1.67
C ASN A 89 -3.18 -14.28 -2.58
N PRO A 90 -2.16 -14.03 -3.43
CA PRO A 90 -2.20 -12.84 -4.29
C PRO A 90 -3.40 -12.79 -5.23
N ASP A 91 -3.83 -13.94 -5.73
CA ASP A 91 -4.97 -13.99 -6.64
C ASP A 91 -6.24 -13.44 -5.96
N ALA A 92 -6.51 -13.91 -4.75
CA ALA A 92 -7.71 -13.48 -4.03
C ALA A 92 -7.64 -11.99 -3.65
N VAL A 93 -6.47 -11.53 -3.23
CA VAL A 93 -6.31 -10.14 -2.83
C VAL A 93 -6.44 -9.22 -4.03
N ALA A 94 -5.81 -9.56 -5.15
CA ALA A 94 -5.93 -8.76 -6.37
C ALA A 94 -7.38 -8.70 -6.85
N GLU A 95 -8.07 -9.85 -6.80
CA GLU A 95 -9.46 -9.91 -7.22
C GLU A 95 -10.35 -9.03 -6.36
N GLN A 96 -10.14 -9.05 -5.05
CA GLN A 96 -10.90 -8.21 -4.14
C GLN A 96 -10.63 -6.72 -4.40
N ALA A 97 -9.38 -6.36 -4.64
CA ALA A 97 -9.04 -4.97 -4.93
C ALA A 97 -9.69 -4.50 -6.23
N ILE A 98 -9.71 -5.35 -7.24
CA ILE A 98 -10.36 -5.02 -8.51
C ILE A 98 -11.86 -4.85 -8.29
N SER A 99 -12.47 -5.72 -7.49
CA SER A 99 -13.89 -5.60 -7.16
C SER A 99 -14.18 -4.30 -6.43
N ALA A 100 -13.23 -3.78 -5.67
CA ALA A 100 -13.39 -2.53 -4.95
C ALA A 100 -13.13 -1.29 -5.80
N GLY A 101 -12.63 -1.46 -7.03
CA GLY A 101 -12.43 -0.34 -7.94
C GLY A 101 -11.06 -0.21 -8.55
N ALA A 102 -10.11 -1.07 -8.19
CA ALA A 102 -8.78 -1.02 -8.80
C ALA A 102 -8.82 -1.57 -10.23
N ILE A 103 -7.81 -1.20 -11.00
CA ILE A 103 -7.68 -1.66 -12.38
C ILE A 103 -6.45 -2.54 -12.48
N GLU A 104 -6.58 -3.68 -13.15
CA GLU A 104 -5.45 -4.58 -13.35
C GLU A 104 -4.47 -3.99 -14.36
N ILE A 105 -3.19 -3.95 -13.98
CA ILE A 105 -2.12 -3.55 -14.88
C ILE A 105 -1.45 -4.81 -15.42
N TYR A 106 -1.09 -5.73 -14.53
CA TYR A 106 -0.55 -7.04 -14.90
C TYR A 106 -1.27 -8.09 -14.08
N PRO A 107 -1.75 -9.17 -14.69
CA PRO A 107 -2.45 -10.22 -13.94
C PRO A 107 -1.49 -10.94 -12.99
N VAL A 108 -2.02 -11.49 -11.92
CA VAL A 108 -1.24 -12.30 -11.00
C VAL A 108 -0.81 -13.57 -11.75
N ALA A 109 0.48 -13.80 -11.77
CA ALA A 109 1.05 -14.95 -12.45
C ALA A 109 2.39 -15.31 -11.84
N ASP A 110 2.82 -16.55 -12.05
CA ASP A 110 4.15 -16.97 -11.62
C ASP A 110 5.18 -16.29 -12.50
N GLN A 111 6.15 -15.66 -11.87
CA GLN A 111 7.24 -15.01 -12.56
C GLN A 111 8.47 -15.90 -12.52
N ASP A 112 9.38 -15.70 -13.47
CA ASP A 112 10.55 -16.57 -13.54
C ASP A 112 11.61 -16.26 -12.49
N TYR A 113 11.38 -15.26 -11.66
CA TYR A 113 12.30 -14.94 -10.57
C TYR A 113 11.77 -15.38 -9.21
N GLY A 114 10.81 -16.28 -9.18
CA GLY A 114 10.42 -16.94 -7.93
C GLY A 114 9.29 -16.32 -7.16
N TYR A 115 8.57 -15.39 -7.76
CA TYR A 115 7.40 -14.78 -7.12
C TYR A 115 6.16 -15.00 -7.96
N ARG A 116 5.04 -15.18 -7.29
CA ARG A 116 3.73 -15.05 -7.92
C ARG A 116 3.30 -13.62 -7.66
N LEU A 117 3.10 -12.85 -8.72
CA LEU A 117 2.96 -11.40 -8.58
C LEU A 117 2.04 -10.83 -9.66
N GLY A 118 1.23 -9.87 -9.26
CA GLY A 118 0.46 -9.06 -10.19
C GLY A 118 0.51 -7.61 -9.77
N ARG A 119 0.02 -6.72 -10.61
CA ARG A 119 -0.01 -5.29 -10.31
C ARG A 119 -1.37 -4.73 -10.60
N ILE A 120 -1.87 -3.93 -9.68
CA ILE A 120 -3.07 -3.14 -9.86
C ILE A 120 -2.72 -1.67 -9.68
N ILE A 121 -3.56 -0.79 -10.22
CA ILE A 121 -3.51 0.62 -9.89
C ILE A 121 -4.79 0.95 -9.15
N ASP A 122 -4.68 1.66 -8.02
CA ASP A 122 -5.87 2.00 -7.27
C ASP A 122 -6.56 3.22 -7.89
N PRO A 123 -7.78 3.56 -7.45
CA PRO A 123 -8.51 4.69 -8.06
C PRO A 123 -7.84 6.05 -7.89
N PHE A 124 -6.79 6.11 -7.08
CA PHE A 124 -6.09 7.37 -6.77
C PHE A 124 -4.73 7.46 -7.44
N GLY A 125 -4.41 6.47 -8.28
CA GLY A 125 -3.20 6.48 -9.08
C GLY A 125 -1.99 5.80 -8.49
N HIS A 126 -2.11 5.20 -7.30
CA HIS A 126 -0.99 4.48 -6.70
C HIS A 126 -0.97 3.04 -7.18
N HIS A 127 0.24 2.54 -7.47
CA HIS A 127 0.44 1.18 -7.96
C HIS A 127 0.74 0.25 -6.79
N TRP A 128 0.14 -0.94 -6.84
CA TRP A 128 0.33 -1.97 -5.82
C TRP A 128 0.74 -3.26 -6.51
N GLU A 129 1.88 -3.79 -6.11
CA GLU A 129 2.30 -5.13 -6.54
C GLU A 129 1.91 -6.09 -5.44
N ILE A 130 1.08 -7.07 -5.79
CA ILE A 130 0.53 -8.02 -4.84
C ILE A 130 1.20 -9.35 -5.12
N PHE A 131 1.87 -9.92 -4.13
CA PHE A 131 2.77 -11.03 -4.42
C PHE A 131 3.00 -11.93 -3.23
N LYS A 132 3.58 -13.09 -3.55
CA LYS A 132 4.18 -13.97 -2.56
C LYS A 132 5.34 -14.70 -3.21
N PRO A 133 6.38 -15.06 -2.45
CA PRO A 133 7.39 -15.96 -2.97
C PRO A 133 6.76 -17.34 -3.09
N PHE A 134 7.03 -18.07 -4.19
CA PHE A 134 6.51 -19.41 -4.32
C PHE A 134 7.60 -20.47 -4.24
N LYS A 135 8.86 -20.05 -4.11
CA LYS A 135 9.94 -20.98 -3.86
C LYS A 135 10.69 -20.53 -2.66
N ALA A 136 10.41 -21.16 -1.56
CA ALA A 136 11.05 -20.77 -0.34
C ALA A 136 12.52 -20.95 -0.43
N SER A 137 12.96 -21.92 -1.13
CA SER A 137 14.32 -22.24 -1.09
C SER A 137 15.21 -21.45 -1.87
N ILE A 138 14.73 -20.46 -2.26
CA ILE A 138 15.60 -19.67 -2.90
C ILE A 138 16.86 -19.46 -2.19
N ASP A 139 16.84 -20.07 -1.60
CA ASP A 139 17.69 -20.03 -1.10
C ASP A 139 18.86 -20.16 -1.51
N HIS A 140 18.86 -20.06 -1.92
CA HIS A 140 19.72 -20.14 -2.32
C HIS A 140 20.75 -20.03 -1.95
N ASN A 141 20.59 -20.37 -1.76
CA ASN A 141 21.43 -20.44 -1.30
C ASN A 141 22.17 -20.79 -1.30
N LYS A 142 21.93 -21.10 -1.50
CA LYS A 142 22.49 -21.61 -1.45
C LYS A 142 23.13 -21.70 -1.66
#